data_5db8d530daca4b584461166175bd32b0
#
_entry.id   5db8d530daca4b584461166175bd32b0
#
_cell.length_a   1.000
_cell.length_b   1.000
_cell.length_c   1.000
_cell.angle_alpha   90.00
_cell.angle_beta   90.00
_cell.angle_gamma   90.00
#
_symmetry.space_group_name_H-M   'P 1'
#
loop_
_entity.id
_entity.type
_entity.pdbx_description
1 polymer ?
#
loop_
_entity_poly.entity_id
_entity_poly.type
_entity_poly.pdbx_seq_one_letter_code
_entity_poly.pdbx_strand_id
1 'polypeptide(L)'
;MRLSKMHLKTLREVPNEAEIPSHILLLRSGMIKKTVAGIYSYMPMGWRTVRKIEDIVREEMDAKGAQELASSVLQPAELWQESGRWDAYGPEMWRIKDRNGRDFCLGPTAEEVFTDIIKSDVTSHRQLPQMLYQFTDKFRDEARPRFGMMRSRDFIMKDNYSFDKDPAGMDESYDLMFDAYSRVFTRCGLNFRPVEADNGAIGGTGSHEFTALCEYGESEIVYCDHCDLATTVEKAECKDAPAQSDEMLPLEKVHTPGTKTIDEVADFLNLDKEQTIKALLFETYDADGNVEGYVAAFIRGDRELNMTKLVNALGIHEYAIAFADEEKMSAATGCVGGFTGPVGLHDCKVIVDSELVGLKNLCAGACETDHHFINVNYGRDYEGDIVTDLKVLKEGDACPVCGAPVKHARGVEVGQIFKLGTKYSEPMGATYKDENQKDQLIWMGCYGIGVSRTFQAIIDMPENHDDNGIIWPMSVAPYHAIITIVKTGDAAMEKVAEDIYEKLQNAGVEVLLDDRKERPGVKFKDADLMGIPVAITAGRAAADGKVEFKLRRDAEKQELTIEEAVAKTIEIVNREKDGRHFFNK
;
A
#
# COMPACT_ATOMS: atom_id res chain seq x y z
N MET A 1 -23.98 24.74 -3.23
CA MET A 1 -24.61 24.08 -2.04
C MET A 1 -24.56 25.04 -0.86
N ARG A 2 -25.62 25.05 -0.02
CA ARG A 2 -25.67 25.87 1.21
C ARG A 2 -25.38 25.04 2.44
N LEU A 3 -24.49 25.50 3.31
CA LEU A 3 -24.14 24.77 4.53
C LEU A 3 -25.30 24.62 5.52
N SER A 4 -26.25 25.59 5.55
CA SER A 4 -27.45 25.46 6.37
C SER A 4 -28.37 24.28 6.00
N LYS A 5 -28.20 23.72 4.77
CA LYS A 5 -28.99 22.59 4.25
C LYS A 5 -28.18 21.32 4.09
N MET A 6 -26.90 21.37 4.41
CA MET A 6 -25.99 20.24 4.25
C MET A 6 -25.96 19.38 5.52
N HIS A 7 -25.95 18.07 5.36
CA HIS A 7 -25.67 17.16 6.48
C HIS A 7 -24.16 17.20 6.76
N LEU A 8 -23.75 18.06 7.68
CA LEU A 8 -22.37 18.25 8.09
C LEU A 8 -22.30 18.38 9.61
N LYS A 9 -21.39 17.65 10.23
CA LYS A 9 -21.07 17.76 11.64
C LYS A 9 -19.57 17.73 11.83
N THR A 10 -18.98 18.87 12.16
CA THR A 10 -17.57 18.98 12.53
C THR A 10 -17.37 18.68 14.01
N LEU A 11 -16.18 18.15 14.36
CA LEU A 11 -15.78 17.86 15.74
C LEU A 11 -14.68 18.84 16.17
N ARG A 12 -14.77 19.31 17.42
CA ARG A 12 -13.74 20.19 18.01
C ARG A 12 -12.57 19.39 18.55
N GLU A 13 -12.88 18.28 19.19
CA GLU A 13 -11.91 17.40 19.86
C GLU A 13 -11.44 16.31 18.90
N VAL A 14 -10.24 15.82 19.15
CA VAL A 14 -9.66 14.67 18.42
C VAL A 14 -10.33 13.41 18.95
N PRO A 15 -10.91 12.57 18.09
CA PRO A 15 -11.43 11.26 18.51
C PRO A 15 -10.31 10.38 19.07
N ASN A 16 -10.58 9.70 20.19
CA ASN A 16 -9.58 8.89 20.90
C ASN A 16 -8.97 7.75 20.06
N GLU A 17 -9.69 7.29 19.06
CA GLU A 17 -9.28 6.21 18.16
C GLU A 17 -8.45 6.68 16.96
N ALA A 18 -8.28 7.96 16.76
CA ALA A 18 -7.58 8.51 15.61
C ALA A 18 -6.15 8.92 15.99
N GLU A 19 -5.16 8.31 15.34
CA GLU A 19 -3.75 8.45 15.67
C GLU A 19 -2.97 9.29 14.65
N ILE A 20 -3.31 9.19 13.36
CA ILE A 20 -2.59 9.88 12.28
C ILE A 20 -3.39 11.09 11.77
N PRO A 21 -2.71 12.11 11.20
CA PRO A 21 -3.33 13.37 10.79
C PRO A 21 -4.54 13.19 9.88
N SER A 22 -4.43 12.38 8.84
CA SER A 22 -5.54 12.14 7.90
C SER A 22 -6.77 11.56 8.58
N HIS A 23 -6.61 10.54 9.44
CA HIS A 23 -7.73 9.92 10.16
C HIS A 23 -8.40 10.92 11.10
N ILE A 24 -7.60 11.70 11.85
CA ILE A 24 -8.08 12.77 12.73
C ILE A 24 -8.89 13.80 11.93
N LEU A 25 -8.33 14.30 10.83
CA LEU A 25 -8.94 15.37 10.05
C LEU A 25 -10.20 14.90 9.30
N LEU A 26 -10.23 13.69 8.76
CA LEU A 26 -11.42 13.14 8.12
C LEU A 26 -12.60 12.98 9.07
N LEU A 27 -12.35 12.51 10.29
CA LEU A 27 -13.38 12.40 11.33
C LEU A 27 -13.83 13.79 11.82
N ARG A 28 -12.87 14.68 12.10
CA ARG A 28 -13.18 16.02 12.60
C ARG A 28 -13.91 16.89 11.59
N SER A 29 -13.55 16.83 10.32
CA SER A 29 -14.21 17.56 9.24
C SER A 29 -15.58 16.99 8.86
N GLY A 30 -15.95 15.82 9.41
CA GLY A 30 -17.21 15.14 9.10
C GLY A 30 -17.25 14.57 7.68
N MET A 31 -16.11 14.17 7.12
CA MET A 31 -16.02 13.54 5.80
C MET A 31 -16.25 12.05 5.85
N ILE A 32 -15.89 11.42 6.97
CA ILE A 32 -16.19 10.01 7.24
C ILE A 32 -16.83 9.86 8.61
N LYS A 33 -17.51 8.74 8.81
CA LYS A 33 -18.06 8.34 10.10
C LYS A 33 -17.79 6.86 10.34
N LYS A 34 -17.15 6.55 11.47
CA LYS A 34 -16.91 5.18 11.90
C LYS A 34 -18.21 4.48 12.26
N THR A 35 -18.45 3.30 11.71
CA THR A 35 -19.53 2.38 12.08
C THR A 35 -19.03 1.40 13.13
N VAL A 36 -17.93 0.71 12.82
CA VAL A 36 -17.20 -0.21 13.71
C VAL A 36 -15.73 -0.20 13.30
N ALA A 37 -14.84 -0.87 14.02
CA ALA A 37 -13.42 -0.95 13.68
C ALA A 37 -13.23 -1.48 12.24
N GLY A 38 -12.55 -0.68 11.40
CA GLY A 38 -12.28 -0.99 10.00
C GLY A 38 -13.46 -0.80 9.03
N ILE A 39 -14.60 -0.29 9.49
CA ILE A 39 -15.76 -0.02 8.63
C ILE A 39 -16.23 1.43 8.83
N TYR A 40 -16.27 2.18 7.72
CA TYR A 40 -16.58 3.62 7.70
C TYR A 40 -17.66 3.94 6.68
N SER A 41 -18.50 4.92 7.00
CA SER A 41 -19.41 5.52 6.05
C SER A 41 -18.80 6.82 5.51
N TYR A 42 -18.83 7.01 4.19
CA TYR A 42 -18.46 8.27 3.55
C TYR A 42 -19.61 9.26 3.68
N MET A 43 -19.34 10.38 4.31
CA MET A 43 -20.32 11.45 4.46
C MET A 43 -20.38 12.33 3.18
N PRO A 44 -21.39 13.17 2.99
CA PRO A 44 -21.59 13.88 1.72
C PRO A 44 -20.37 14.64 1.17
N MET A 45 -19.54 15.23 2.04
CA MET A 45 -18.31 15.91 1.60
C MET A 45 -17.23 14.91 1.18
N GLY A 46 -16.97 13.90 2.01
CA GLY A 46 -15.97 12.88 1.70
C GLY A 46 -16.32 12.08 0.44
N TRP A 47 -17.61 11.75 0.27
CA TRP A 47 -18.08 11.06 -0.92
C TRP A 47 -17.86 11.87 -2.21
N ARG A 48 -17.98 13.20 -2.16
CA ARG A 48 -17.65 14.05 -3.34
C ARG A 48 -16.18 13.94 -3.74
N THR A 49 -15.27 13.92 -2.76
CA THR A 49 -13.83 13.75 -3.03
C THR A 49 -13.55 12.36 -3.60
N VAL A 50 -14.12 11.30 -3.02
CA VAL A 50 -13.99 9.92 -3.56
C VAL A 50 -14.43 9.86 -5.02
N ARG A 51 -15.59 10.43 -5.35
CA ARG A 51 -16.09 10.49 -6.73
C ARG A 51 -15.16 11.24 -7.69
N LYS A 52 -14.52 12.31 -7.24
CA LYS A 52 -13.53 13.04 -8.06
C LYS A 52 -12.26 12.22 -8.31
N ILE A 53 -11.83 11.45 -7.32
CA ILE A 53 -10.72 10.50 -7.50
C ILE A 53 -11.13 9.43 -8.51
N GLU A 54 -12.32 8.84 -8.39
CA GLU A 54 -12.85 7.89 -9.37
C GLU A 54 -12.91 8.48 -10.79
N ASP A 55 -13.34 9.73 -10.93
CA ASP A 55 -13.44 10.41 -12.23
C ASP A 55 -12.04 10.62 -12.86
N ILE A 56 -11.03 11.00 -12.06
CA ILE A 56 -9.64 11.08 -12.53
C ILE A 56 -9.14 9.70 -12.98
N VAL A 57 -9.39 8.67 -12.19
CA VAL A 57 -9.01 7.29 -12.53
C VAL A 57 -9.69 6.85 -13.83
N ARG A 58 -11.00 7.08 -13.97
CA ARG A 58 -11.78 6.73 -15.15
C ARG A 58 -11.22 7.39 -16.42
N GLU A 59 -10.93 8.69 -16.37
CA GLU A 59 -10.34 9.42 -17.48
C GLU A 59 -8.99 8.83 -17.94
N GLU A 60 -8.12 8.44 -17.02
CA GLU A 60 -6.82 7.87 -17.37
C GLU A 60 -6.93 6.40 -17.82
N MET A 61 -7.89 5.61 -17.30
CA MET A 61 -8.15 4.24 -17.78
C MET A 61 -8.74 4.24 -19.21
N ASP A 62 -9.77 5.06 -19.44
CA ASP A 62 -10.42 5.18 -20.75
C ASP A 62 -9.44 5.69 -21.82
N ALA A 63 -8.54 6.62 -21.45
CA ALA A 63 -7.48 7.12 -22.34
C ALA A 63 -6.48 6.04 -22.77
N LYS A 64 -6.38 4.92 -22.04
CA LYS A 64 -5.57 3.75 -22.38
C LYS A 64 -6.39 2.64 -23.08
N GLY A 65 -7.67 2.87 -23.35
CA GLY A 65 -8.56 1.93 -24.02
C GLY A 65 -9.15 0.86 -23.09
N ALA A 66 -9.01 1.00 -21.78
CA ALA A 66 -9.70 0.15 -20.83
C ALA A 66 -11.20 0.46 -20.80
N GLN A 67 -12.03 -0.54 -20.50
CA GLN A 67 -13.49 -0.44 -20.54
C GLN A 67 -14.07 -0.72 -19.16
N GLU A 68 -14.94 0.19 -18.67
CA GLU A 68 -15.60 0.03 -17.38
C GLU A 68 -16.75 -0.97 -17.44
N LEU A 69 -16.80 -1.88 -16.47
CA LEU A 69 -17.94 -2.76 -16.22
C LEU A 69 -18.26 -2.78 -14.71
N ALA A 70 -19.28 -3.49 -14.31
CA ALA A 70 -19.60 -3.73 -12.90
C ALA A 70 -19.88 -5.22 -12.70
N SER A 71 -19.02 -5.91 -11.95
CA SER A 71 -19.22 -7.30 -11.56
C SER A 71 -19.85 -7.41 -10.17
N SER A 72 -20.32 -8.62 -9.83
CA SER A 72 -20.87 -8.88 -8.50
C SER A 72 -19.80 -8.94 -7.43
N VAL A 73 -20.05 -8.30 -6.29
CA VAL A 73 -19.23 -8.43 -5.08
C VAL A 73 -19.36 -9.82 -4.46
N LEU A 74 -20.58 -10.39 -4.55
CA LEU A 74 -20.85 -11.76 -4.10
C LEU A 74 -20.36 -12.73 -5.16
N GLN A 75 -19.38 -13.54 -4.83
CA GLN A 75 -18.72 -14.46 -5.76
C GLN A 75 -18.93 -15.92 -5.33
N PRO A 76 -19.24 -16.83 -6.28
CA PRO A 76 -19.41 -18.24 -5.99
C PRO A 76 -18.07 -18.91 -5.68
N ALA A 77 -18.06 -19.86 -4.75
CA ALA A 77 -16.85 -20.58 -4.34
C ALA A 77 -16.20 -21.36 -5.49
N GLU A 78 -17.00 -21.81 -6.44
CA GLU A 78 -16.55 -22.62 -7.58
C GLU A 78 -15.45 -21.93 -8.39
N LEU A 79 -15.56 -20.60 -8.63
CA LEU A 79 -14.53 -19.86 -9.37
C LEU A 79 -13.19 -19.85 -8.62
N TRP A 80 -13.25 -19.68 -7.30
CA TRP A 80 -12.08 -19.67 -6.43
C TRP A 80 -11.47 -21.06 -6.26
N GLN A 81 -12.29 -22.11 -6.34
CA GLN A 81 -11.84 -23.51 -6.35
C GLN A 81 -11.15 -23.85 -7.68
N GLU A 82 -11.69 -23.37 -8.81
CA GLU A 82 -11.04 -23.54 -10.13
C GLU A 82 -9.64 -22.91 -10.16
N SER A 83 -9.46 -21.71 -9.60
CA SER A 83 -8.14 -21.05 -9.51
C SER A 83 -7.22 -21.66 -8.46
N GLY A 84 -7.73 -22.51 -7.56
CA GLY A 84 -7.00 -23.06 -6.42
C GLY A 84 -6.83 -22.10 -5.24
N ARG A 85 -7.50 -20.92 -5.28
CA ARG A 85 -7.33 -19.88 -4.25
C ARG A 85 -8.35 -19.94 -3.12
N TRP A 86 -9.37 -20.81 -3.20
CA TRP A 86 -10.40 -20.89 -2.15
C TRP A 86 -9.80 -21.13 -0.75
N ASP A 87 -8.87 -22.08 -0.65
CA ASP A 87 -8.20 -22.38 0.62
C ASP A 87 -6.91 -21.56 0.80
N ALA A 88 -6.17 -21.34 -0.28
CA ALA A 88 -4.90 -20.62 -0.27
C ALA A 88 -5.00 -19.14 0.10
N TYR A 89 -6.16 -18.47 -0.10
CA TYR A 89 -6.33 -17.06 0.27
C TYR A 89 -6.31 -16.84 1.79
N GLY A 90 -6.57 -17.87 2.57
CA GLY A 90 -6.48 -17.82 4.03
C GLY A 90 -7.69 -17.17 4.72
N PRO A 91 -7.52 -16.75 6.00
CA PRO A 91 -8.62 -16.29 6.86
C PRO A 91 -9.17 -14.90 6.51
N GLU A 92 -8.49 -14.12 5.70
CA GLU A 92 -8.95 -12.78 5.30
C GLU A 92 -10.15 -12.81 4.34
N MET A 93 -10.43 -13.97 3.71
CA MET A 93 -11.60 -14.13 2.86
C MET A 93 -12.88 -14.31 3.69
N TRP A 94 -13.85 -13.42 3.51
CA TRP A 94 -15.18 -13.55 4.09
C TRP A 94 -15.99 -14.61 3.35
N ARG A 95 -16.04 -15.84 3.90
CA ARG A 95 -16.82 -16.97 3.38
C ARG A 95 -18.21 -16.98 3.98
N ILE A 96 -19.23 -17.15 3.12
CA ILE A 96 -20.64 -17.15 3.51
C ILE A 96 -21.39 -18.30 2.83
N LYS A 97 -22.53 -18.69 3.37
CA LYS A 97 -23.42 -19.69 2.76
C LYS A 97 -24.78 -19.07 2.42
N ASP A 98 -25.32 -19.44 1.26
CA ASP A 98 -26.69 -19.09 0.92
C ASP A 98 -27.69 -19.98 1.70
N ARG A 99 -28.99 -19.74 1.49
CA ARG A 99 -30.07 -20.51 2.15
C ARG A 99 -30.10 -21.99 1.75
N ASN A 100 -29.50 -22.35 0.64
CA ASN A 100 -29.41 -23.71 0.12
C ASN A 100 -28.10 -24.41 0.54
N GLY A 101 -27.25 -23.75 1.32
CA GLY A 101 -25.97 -24.28 1.80
C GLY A 101 -24.82 -24.16 0.79
N ARG A 102 -24.99 -23.43 -0.33
CA ARG A 102 -23.91 -23.20 -1.29
C ARG A 102 -22.94 -22.16 -0.76
N ASP A 103 -21.64 -22.40 -1.00
CA ASP A 103 -20.58 -21.53 -0.56
C ASP A 103 -20.37 -20.34 -1.51
N PHE A 104 -20.15 -19.17 -0.93
CA PHE A 104 -19.82 -17.91 -1.59
C PHE A 104 -18.77 -17.18 -0.77
N CYS A 105 -18.15 -16.14 -1.35
CA CYS A 105 -17.39 -15.15 -0.61
C CYS A 105 -17.82 -13.73 -0.96
N LEU A 106 -17.53 -12.78 -0.06
CA LEU A 106 -17.47 -11.36 -0.41
C LEU A 106 -16.10 -11.12 -1.06
N GLY A 107 -16.08 -10.71 -2.33
CA GLY A 107 -14.87 -10.65 -3.13
C GLY A 107 -13.79 -9.75 -2.54
N PRO A 108 -12.64 -10.31 -2.11
CA PRO A 108 -11.48 -9.52 -1.72
C PRO A 108 -10.71 -8.96 -2.94
N THR A 109 -10.95 -9.55 -4.11
CA THR A 109 -10.43 -9.22 -5.43
C THR A 109 -11.31 -9.89 -6.50
N ALA A 110 -11.03 -9.78 -7.80
CA ALA A 110 -11.92 -10.28 -8.84
C ALA A 110 -11.21 -10.94 -10.05
N GLU A 111 -9.98 -11.43 -9.90
CA GLU A 111 -9.24 -12.12 -10.97
C GLU A 111 -10.08 -13.25 -11.58
N GLU A 112 -10.69 -14.07 -10.73
CA GLU A 112 -11.51 -15.21 -11.12
C GLU A 112 -12.74 -14.81 -11.92
N VAL A 113 -13.44 -13.76 -11.46
CA VAL A 113 -14.66 -13.25 -12.11
C VAL A 113 -14.36 -12.71 -13.49
N PHE A 114 -13.29 -11.93 -13.63
CA PHE A 114 -12.90 -11.35 -14.92
C PHE A 114 -12.36 -12.43 -15.87
N THR A 115 -11.65 -13.43 -15.36
CA THR A 115 -11.20 -14.58 -16.14
C THR A 115 -12.40 -15.38 -16.68
N ASP A 116 -13.44 -15.60 -15.89
CA ASP A 116 -14.65 -16.31 -16.29
C ASP A 116 -15.43 -15.54 -17.37
N ILE A 117 -15.55 -14.21 -17.24
CA ILE A 117 -16.15 -13.35 -18.26
C ILE A 117 -15.39 -13.50 -19.59
N ILE A 118 -14.07 -13.34 -19.56
CA ILE A 118 -13.25 -13.41 -20.78
C ILE A 118 -13.24 -14.83 -21.38
N LYS A 119 -13.17 -15.87 -20.56
CA LYS A 119 -13.26 -17.27 -20.99
C LYS A 119 -14.54 -17.52 -21.79
N SER A 120 -15.65 -16.89 -21.40
CA SER A 120 -16.93 -17.02 -22.06
C SER A 120 -17.01 -16.27 -23.39
N ASP A 121 -16.36 -15.11 -23.51
CA ASP A 121 -16.59 -14.15 -24.57
C ASP A 121 -15.47 -14.13 -25.63
N VAL A 122 -14.24 -14.48 -25.26
CA VAL A 122 -13.07 -14.45 -26.16
C VAL A 122 -12.76 -15.83 -26.68
N THR A 123 -12.91 -16.00 -28.00
CA THR A 123 -12.65 -17.26 -28.69
C THR A 123 -11.57 -17.17 -29.77
N SER A 124 -11.13 -15.96 -30.13
CA SER A 124 -10.18 -15.72 -31.23
C SER A 124 -9.14 -14.66 -30.86
N HIS A 125 -7.91 -14.84 -31.36
CA HIS A 125 -6.82 -13.85 -31.24
C HIS A 125 -7.20 -12.44 -31.71
N ARG A 126 -8.22 -12.32 -32.58
CA ARG A 126 -8.69 -11.02 -33.10
C ARG A 126 -9.42 -10.17 -32.05
N GLN A 127 -9.86 -10.80 -30.96
CA GLN A 127 -10.57 -10.14 -29.88
C GLN A 127 -9.62 -9.64 -28.78
N LEU A 128 -8.34 -10.00 -28.86
CA LEU A 128 -7.30 -9.60 -27.92
C LEU A 128 -6.39 -8.52 -28.54
N PRO A 129 -5.83 -7.58 -27.74
CA PRO A 129 -5.96 -7.50 -26.29
C PRO A 129 -7.32 -6.97 -25.83
N GLN A 130 -7.69 -7.27 -24.57
CA GLN A 130 -8.82 -6.68 -23.86
C GLN A 130 -8.35 -6.12 -22.53
N MET A 131 -8.93 -5.01 -22.11
CA MET A 131 -8.64 -4.39 -20.83
C MET A 131 -9.94 -3.94 -20.19
N LEU A 132 -10.29 -4.54 -19.05
CA LEU A 132 -11.57 -4.33 -18.37
C LEU A 132 -11.34 -3.88 -16.92
N TYR A 133 -12.08 -2.87 -16.45
CA TYR A 133 -11.96 -2.39 -15.08
C TYR A 133 -13.31 -2.12 -14.44
N GLN A 134 -13.28 -2.01 -13.11
CA GLN A 134 -14.45 -1.66 -12.30
C GLN A 134 -14.06 -0.81 -11.10
N PHE A 135 -15.05 -0.11 -10.54
CA PHE A 135 -15.01 0.39 -9.16
C PHE A 135 -15.96 -0.45 -8.32
N THR A 136 -15.45 -1.06 -7.26
CA THR A 136 -16.29 -1.91 -6.42
C THR A 136 -15.75 -1.96 -4.99
N ASP A 137 -16.66 -2.21 -4.05
CA ASP A 137 -16.29 -2.50 -2.68
C ASP A 137 -15.56 -3.84 -2.61
N LYS A 138 -14.49 -3.89 -1.83
CA LYS A 138 -13.74 -5.09 -1.51
C LYS A 138 -13.84 -5.37 -0.02
N PHE A 139 -13.83 -6.64 0.32
CA PHE A 139 -13.99 -7.10 1.70
C PHE A 139 -12.84 -8.01 2.10
N ARG A 140 -12.08 -7.58 3.12
CA ARG A 140 -11.01 -8.38 3.72
C ARG A 140 -11.21 -8.42 5.23
N ASP A 141 -11.24 -9.61 5.84
CA ASP A 141 -11.37 -9.74 7.29
C ASP A 141 -10.06 -9.42 7.98
N GLU A 142 -9.70 -8.15 7.89
CA GLU A 142 -8.48 -7.61 8.47
C GLU A 142 -8.47 -7.81 9.98
N ALA A 143 -7.48 -8.57 10.47
CA ALA A 143 -7.38 -8.93 11.89
C ALA A 143 -7.16 -7.70 12.78
N ARG A 144 -6.41 -6.70 12.30
CA ARG A 144 -6.06 -5.48 13.05
C ARG A 144 -6.29 -4.23 12.20
N PRO A 145 -7.56 -3.84 11.96
CA PRO A 145 -7.84 -2.62 11.22
C PRO A 145 -7.36 -1.41 12.03
N ARG A 146 -6.64 -0.49 11.37
CA ARG A 146 -6.05 0.70 12.00
C ARG A 146 -5.93 1.84 11.01
N PHE A 147 -5.66 3.04 11.54
CA PHE A 147 -5.43 4.26 10.77
C PHE A 147 -6.54 4.61 9.79
N GLY A 148 -7.81 4.43 10.19
CA GLY A 148 -8.96 4.78 9.35
C GLY A 148 -9.10 3.87 8.14
N MET A 149 -9.08 4.46 6.95
CA MET A 149 -9.23 3.74 5.67
C MET A 149 -7.90 3.26 5.08
N MET A 150 -6.77 3.46 5.77
CA MET A 150 -5.48 2.91 5.34
C MET A 150 -5.50 1.39 5.39
N ARG A 151 -6.08 0.82 6.47
CA ARG A 151 -6.22 -0.61 6.68
C ARG A 151 -7.62 -0.93 7.21
N SER A 152 -8.58 -0.96 6.31
CA SER A 152 -10.00 -1.18 6.57
C SER A 152 -10.48 -2.54 6.07
N ARG A 153 -11.62 -3.01 6.59
CA ARG A 153 -12.24 -4.29 6.21
C ARG A 153 -13.15 -4.16 5.00
N ASP A 154 -13.64 -2.95 4.78
CA ASP A 154 -14.55 -2.56 3.71
C ASP A 154 -13.96 -1.31 3.05
N PHE A 155 -13.66 -1.37 1.75
CA PHE A 155 -12.99 -0.29 1.02
C PHE A 155 -13.29 -0.32 -0.47
N ILE A 156 -13.27 0.85 -1.10
CA ILE A 156 -13.46 1.00 -2.53
C ILE A 156 -12.12 0.82 -3.25
N MET A 157 -12.12 -0.06 -4.24
CA MET A 157 -10.98 -0.30 -5.12
C MET A 157 -11.40 -0.11 -6.57
N LYS A 158 -10.52 0.48 -7.39
CA LYS A 158 -10.53 0.27 -8.83
C LYS A 158 -9.62 -0.92 -9.11
N ASP A 159 -10.17 -1.96 -9.66
CA ASP A 159 -9.44 -3.11 -10.17
C ASP A 159 -9.61 -3.23 -11.68
N ASN A 160 -8.49 -3.40 -12.37
CA ASN A 160 -8.40 -3.56 -13.81
C ASN A 160 -7.63 -4.84 -14.14
N TYR A 161 -8.02 -5.49 -15.24
CA TYR A 161 -7.41 -6.73 -15.73
C TYR A 161 -7.14 -6.61 -17.21
N SER A 162 -5.93 -6.93 -17.63
CA SER A 162 -5.59 -7.09 -19.04
C SER A 162 -5.61 -8.56 -19.45
N PHE A 163 -5.96 -8.79 -20.70
CA PHE A 163 -6.03 -10.11 -21.34
C PHE A 163 -5.33 -10.00 -22.69
N ASP A 164 -4.20 -10.68 -22.80
CA ASP A 164 -3.24 -10.51 -23.87
C ASP A 164 -2.95 -11.86 -24.55
N LYS A 165 -2.38 -11.83 -25.76
CA LYS A 165 -2.08 -13.03 -26.53
C LYS A 165 -0.84 -13.76 -26.02
N ASP A 166 0.14 -13.01 -25.55
CA ASP A 166 1.46 -13.50 -25.23
C ASP A 166 2.15 -12.61 -24.18
N PRO A 167 3.34 -12.98 -23.70
CA PRO A 167 4.09 -12.17 -22.74
C PRO A 167 4.36 -10.74 -23.20
N ALA A 168 4.64 -10.54 -24.50
CA ALA A 168 4.94 -9.21 -25.03
C ALA A 168 3.73 -8.29 -24.97
N GLY A 169 2.53 -8.81 -25.34
CA GLY A 169 1.27 -8.06 -25.18
C GLY A 169 0.96 -7.73 -23.73
N MET A 170 1.20 -8.67 -22.80
CA MET A 170 1.06 -8.41 -21.36
C MET A 170 2.03 -7.31 -20.87
N ASP A 171 3.27 -7.30 -21.37
CA ASP A 171 4.23 -6.26 -21.05
C ASP A 171 3.79 -4.89 -21.57
N GLU A 172 3.26 -4.81 -22.80
CA GLU A 172 2.68 -3.58 -23.35
C GLU A 172 1.50 -3.07 -22.50
N SER A 173 0.58 -3.95 -22.11
CA SER A 173 -0.55 -3.61 -21.23
C SER A 173 -0.08 -3.13 -19.86
N TYR A 174 0.97 -3.75 -19.33
CA TYR A 174 1.59 -3.37 -18.06
C TYR A 174 2.18 -1.95 -18.12
N ASP A 175 2.92 -1.62 -19.16
CA ASP A 175 3.52 -0.31 -19.35
C ASP A 175 2.45 0.79 -19.54
N LEU A 176 1.36 0.49 -20.26
CA LEU A 176 0.21 1.39 -20.36
C LEU A 176 -0.40 1.70 -18.98
N MET A 177 -0.51 0.69 -18.11
CA MET A 177 -1.06 0.86 -16.77
C MET A 177 -0.08 1.55 -15.83
N PHE A 178 1.22 1.32 -15.97
CA PHE A 178 2.25 2.04 -15.21
C PHE A 178 2.18 3.55 -15.48
N ASP A 179 2.08 3.97 -16.76
CA ASP A 179 1.89 5.37 -17.11
C ASP A 179 0.56 5.93 -16.59
N ALA A 180 -0.55 5.20 -16.79
CA ALA A 180 -1.86 5.63 -16.33
C ALA A 180 -1.89 5.87 -14.80
N TYR A 181 -1.31 4.98 -14.00
CA TYR A 181 -1.24 5.11 -12.54
C TYR A 181 -0.38 6.29 -12.11
N SER A 182 0.77 6.46 -12.76
CA SER A 182 1.64 7.62 -12.53
C SER A 182 0.88 8.93 -12.75
N ARG A 183 0.07 8.99 -13.82
CA ARG A 183 -0.77 10.15 -14.13
C ARG A 183 -1.91 10.36 -13.13
N VAL A 184 -2.59 9.29 -12.72
CA VAL A 184 -3.66 9.34 -11.71
C VAL A 184 -3.14 9.94 -10.41
N PHE A 185 -2.07 9.40 -9.86
CA PHE A 185 -1.54 9.84 -8.57
C PHE A 185 -0.96 11.26 -8.63
N THR A 186 -0.30 11.61 -9.74
CA THR A 186 0.14 13.00 -9.99
C THR A 186 -1.06 13.96 -10.01
N ARG A 187 -2.13 13.64 -10.74
CA ARG A 187 -3.35 14.47 -10.81
C ARG A 187 -4.07 14.58 -9.47
N CYS A 188 -3.97 13.59 -8.62
CA CYS A 188 -4.47 13.60 -7.25
C CYS A 188 -3.60 14.45 -6.29
N GLY A 189 -2.43 14.92 -6.73
CA GLY A 189 -1.51 15.72 -5.92
C GLY A 189 -0.72 14.90 -4.90
N LEU A 190 -0.43 13.62 -5.20
CA LEU A 190 0.40 12.76 -4.37
C LEU A 190 1.88 12.91 -4.73
N ASN A 191 2.73 12.96 -3.72
CA ASN A 191 4.15 12.71 -3.86
C ASN A 191 4.38 11.21 -3.68
N PHE A 192 4.66 10.49 -4.76
CA PHE A 192 4.75 9.04 -4.75
C PHE A 192 5.99 8.54 -5.49
N ARG A 193 6.33 7.29 -5.22
CA ARG A 193 7.38 6.58 -5.95
C ARG A 193 6.87 5.19 -6.37
N PRO A 194 6.94 4.84 -7.67
CA PRO A 194 6.79 3.45 -8.09
C PRO A 194 7.99 2.64 -7.61
N VAL A 195 7.77 1.50 -7.00
CA VAL A 195 8.81 0.62 -6.49
C VAL A 195 8.54 -0.82 -6.89
N GLU A 196 9.58 -1.59 -7.18
CA GLU A 196 9.44 -3.03 -7.35
C GLU A 196 8.97 -3.67 -6.04
N ALA A 197 8.01 -4.58 -6.12
CA ALA A 197 7.37 -5.19 -4.97
C ALA A 197 7.28 -6.72 -5.11
N ASP A 198 7.07 -7.39 -4.00
CA ASP A 198 6.72 -8.81 -3.99
C ASP A 198 5.30 -9.03 -4.53
N ASN A 199 5.07 -10.20 -5.15
CA ASN A 199 3.77 -10.50 -5.77
C ASN A 199 2.75 -11.07 -4.77
N GLY A 200 3.17 -11.52 -3.59
CA GLY A 200 2.32 -12.06 -2.54
C GLY A 200 1.36 -13.16 -3.01
N ALA A 201 0.20 -13.25 -2.38
CA ALA A 201 -0.83 -14.23 -2.70
C ALA A 201 -1.44 -14.06 -4.11
N ILE A 202 -1.35 -12.87 -4.71
CA ILE A 202 -1.79 -12.63 -6.09
C ILE A 202 -0.92 -13.41 -7.07
N GLY A 203 0.42 -13.44 -6.83
CA GLY A 203 1.41 -14.17 -7.61
C GLY A 203 1.72 -13.52 -8.96
N GLY A 204 2.31 -14.28 -9.87
CA GLY A 204 2.81 -13.77 -11.15
C GLY A 204 4.33 -13.60 -11.15
N THR A 205 4.88 -12.87 -12.13
CA THR A 205 6.33 -12.79 -12.38
C THR A 205 6.96 -11.43 -12.09
N GLY A 206 6.16 -10.42 -11.76
CA GLY A 206 6.66 -9.08 -11.44
C GLY A 206 5.55 -8.14 -11.03
N SER A 207 5.86 -7.19 -10.17
CA SER A 207 4.93 -6.14 -9.75
C SER A 207 5.64 -4.84 -9.42
N HIS A 208 4.89 -3.73 -9.53
CA HIS A 208 5.27 -2.42 -8.99
C HIS A 208 4.16 -1.92 -8.08
N GLU A 209 4.57 -1.45 -6.92
CA GLU A 209 3.74 -0.74 -5.95
C GLU A 209 3.94 0.76 -6.12
N PHE A 210 2.85 1.53 -6.12
CA PHE A 210 2.88 2.99 -6.09
C PHE A 210 2.75 3.45 -4.65
N THR A 211 3.86 3.87 -4.06
CA THR A 211 3.95 4.23 -2.65
C THR A 211 3.94 5.75 -2.50
N ALA A 212 2.87 6.30 -1.92
CA ALA A 212 2.77 7.71 -1.54
C ALA A 212 3.65 7.96 -0.30
N LEU A 213 4.63 8.87 -0.43
CA LEU A 213 5.66 9.09 0.59
C LEU A 213 5.11 9.91 1.75
N CYS A 214 5.02 9.31 2.95
CA CYS A 214 4.60 9.99 4.16
C CYS A 214 5.15 9.29 5.41
N GLU A 215 5.32 10.05 6.50
CA GLU A 215 5.90 9.56 7.75
C GLU A 215 5.04 8.49 8.46
N TYR A 216 3.73 8.50 8.21
CA TYR A 216 2.76 7.61 8.84
C TYR A 216 2.48 6.34 8.05
N GLY A 217 3.19 6.14 6.92
CA GLY A 217 3.00 4.98 6.05
C GLY A 217 3.45 3.67 6.70
N GLU A 218 2.75 2.58 6.35
CA GLU A 218 3.10 1.23 6.81
C GLU A 218 4.13 0.54 5.92
N SER A 219 4.17 0.89 4.62
CA SER A 219 5.17 0.37 3.68
C SER A 219 6.51 1.06 3.90
N GLU A 220 7.56 0.26 3.96
CA GLU A 220 8.94 0.74 3.97
C GLU A 220 9.59 0.43 2.64
N ILE A 221 10.15 1.44 2.00
CA ILE A 221 10.80 1.32 0.70
C ILE A 221 12.30 1.63 0.80
N VAL A 222 13.05 0.95 -0.04
CA VAL A 222 14.48 1.17 -0.24
C VAL A 222 14.70 1.80 -1.60
N TYR A 223 15.52 2.82 -1.68
CA TYR A 223 15.87 3.46 -2.94
C TYR A 223 17.32 3.96 -2.96
N CYS A 224 17.84 4.18 -4.16
CA CYS A 224 19.17 4.71 -4.38
C CYS A 224 19.09 6.08 -5.05
N ASP A 225 19.91 7.04 -4.60
CA ASP A 225 20.02 8.36 -5.27
C ASP A 225 20.95 8.34 -6.50
N HIS A 226 21.68 7.24 -6.71
CA HIS A 226 22.72 7.13 -7.74
C HIS A 226 22.33 6.22 -8.91
N CYS A 227 21.24 5.46 -8.79
CA CYS A 227 20.68 4.63 -9.86
C CYS A 227 19.17 4.49 -9.70
N ASP A 228 18.52 3.77 -10.62
CA ASP A 228 17.05 3.62 -10.67
C ASP A 228 16.49 2.60 -9.67
N LEU A 229 17.32 2.07 -8.73
CA LEU A 229 16.83 1.15 -7.71
C LEU A 229 15.77 1.83 -6.86
N ALA A 230 14.57 1.27 -6.87
CA ALA A 230 13.48 1.57 -5.93
C ALA A 230 12.64 0.30 -5.75
N THR A 231 12.55 -0.18 -4.51
CA THR A 231 11.91 -1.46 -4.18
C THR A 231 11.34 -1.44 -2.77
N THR A 232 10.41 -2.34 -2.46
CA THR A 232 10.00 -2.55 -1.07
C THR A 232 11.11 -3.27 -0.29
N VAL A 233 11.13 -3.11 1.03
CA VAL A 233 12.12 -3.79 1.89
C VAL A 233 12.00 -5.32 1.76
N GLU A 234 10.78 -5.81 1.59
CA GLU A 234 10.48 -7.24 1.43
C GLU A 234 11.12 -7.82 0.16
N LYS A 235 11.14 -7.05 -0.93
CA LYS A 235 11.69 -7.44 -2.23
C LYS A 235 13.19 -7.14 -2.38
N ALA A 236 13.70 -6.17 -1.61
CA ALA A 236 15.06 -5.65 -1.77
C ALA A 236 16.13 -6.74 -1.71
N GLU A 237 16.87 -6.94 -2.79
CA GLU A 237 18.05 -7.82 -2.81
C GLU A 237 19.21 -7.18 -2.05
N CYS A 238 20.00 -7.99 -1.36
CA CYS A 238 21.19 -7.55 -0.65
C CYS A 238 22.44 -8.01 -1.37
N LYS A 239 23.44 -7.14 -1.39
CA LYS A 239 24.76 -7.53 -1.85
C LYS A 239 25.50 -8.25 -0.72
N ASP A 240 26.07 -9.42 -1.03
CA ASP A 240 26.88 -10.15 -0.06
C ASP A 240 28.20 -9.43 0.20
N ALA A 241 28.70 -9.56 1.43
CA ALA A 241 30.05 -9.11 1.75
C ALA A 241 31.08 -9.86 0.85
N PRO A 242 32.22 -9.23 0.54
CA PRO A 242 33.27 -9.91 -0.19
C PRO A 242 33.71 -11.18 0.50
N ALA A 243 33.89 -12.25 -0.28
CA ALA A 243 34.38 -13.52 0.26
C ALA A 243 35.76 -13.34 0.92
N GLN A 244 35.91 -13.91 2.10
CA GLN A 244 37.16 -13.86 2.85
C GLN A 244 38.13 -14.93 2.31
N SER A 245 39.40 -14.54 2.19
CA SER A 245 40.49 -15.41 1.73
C SER A 245 41.26 -16.08 2.86
N ASP A 246 40.81 -15.89 4.10
CA ASP A 246 41.47 -16.43 5.29
C ASP A 246 41.53 -17.95 5.32
N GLU A 247 42.56 -18.51 5.95
CA GLU A 247 42.67 -19.93 6.18
C GLU A 247 41.57 -20.37 7.17
N MET A 248 40.92 -21.51 6.89
CA MET A 248 39.97 -22.14 7.80
C MET A 248 40.67 -22.70 9.02
N LEU A 249 40.49 -22.03 10.15
CA LEU A 249 41.02 -22.49 11.44
C LEU A 249 40.28 -23.74 11.93
N PRO A 250 40.89 -24.61 12.77
CA PRO A 250 40.20 -25.76 13.35
C PRO A 250 38.95 -25.37 14.14
N LEU A 251 37.88 -26.14 13.95
CA LEU A 251 36.64 -25.97 14.73
C LEU A 251 36.94 -26.19 16.22
N GLU A 252 36.53 -25.28 17.07
CA GLU A 252 36.74 -25.37 18.52
C GLU A 252 35.43 -25.10 19.26
N LYS A 253 35.12 -25.93 20.30
CA LYS A 253 33.99 -25.69 21.18
C LYS A 253 34.49 -24.95 22.43
N VAL A 254 33.86 -23.81 22.73
CA VAL A 254 34.21 -22.94 23.86
C VAL A 254 33.07 -22.83 24.86
N HIS A 255 33.41 -22.76 26.15
CA HIS A 255 32.43 -22.59 27.19
C HIS A 255 32.07 -21.10 27.36
N THR A 256 30.80 -20.75 27.19
CA THR A 256 30.27 -19.39 27.18
C THR A 256 29.04 -19.28 28.11
N PRO A 257 29.27 -19.31 29.44
CA PRO A 257 28.20 -19.44 30.41
C PRO A 257 27.25 -18.26 30.39
N GLY A 258 25.96 -18.53 30.23
CA GLY A 258 24.87 -17.56 30.30
C GLY A 258 24.77 -16.60 29.10
N THR A 259 25.60 -16.75 28.08
CA THR A 259 25.61 -15.89 26.87
C THR A 259 24.67 -16.43 25.80
N LYS A 260 23.46 -15.88 25.70
CA LYS A 260 22.39 -16.36 24.79
C LYS A 260 22.16 -15.49 23.57
N THR A 261 22.45 -14.19 23.70
CA THR A 261 22.24 -13.23 22.62
C THR A 261 23.54 -12.98 21.85
N ILE A 262 23.40 -12.55 20.61
CA ILE A 262 24.56 -12.17 19.76
C ILE A 262 25.45 -11.14 20.46
N ASP A 263 24.86 -10.16 21.15
CA ASP A 263 25.61 -9.14 21.87
C ASP A 263 26.43 -9.74 23.01
N GLU A 264 25.81 -10.58 23.84
CA GLU A 264 26.50 -11.25 24.96
C GLU A 264 27.64 -12.15 24.48
N VAL A 265 27.42 -12.91 23.40
CA VAL A 265 28.44 -13.81 22.82
C VAL A 265 29.61 -13.02 22.22
N ALA A 266 29.31 -11.97 21.44
CA ALA A 266 30.31 -11.11 20.83
C ALA A 266 31.17 -10.42 21.92
N ASP A 267 30.54 -9.86 22.94
CA ASP A 267 31.24 -9.22 24.05
C ASP A 267 32.10 -10.22 24.86
N PHE A 268 31.56 -11.42 25.15
CA PHE A 268 32.26 -12.44 25.92
C PHE A 268 33.51 -12.97 25.20
N LEU A 269 33.41 -13.19 23.89
CA LEU A 269 34.51 -13.70 23.06
C LEU A 269 35.38 -12.60 22.46
N ASN A 270 35.05 -11.32 22.68
CA ASN A 270 35.69 -10.16 22.08
C ASN A 270 35.73 -10.25 20.53
N LEU A 271 34.55 -10.52 19.95
CA LEU A 271 34.30 -10.60 18.52
C LEU A 271 33.40 -9.43 18.07
N ASP A 272 33.48 -9.08 16.80
CA ASP A 272 32.46 -8.25 16.18
C ASP A 272 31.20 -9.07 15.88
N LYS A 273 30.00 -8.47 15.93
CA LYS A 273 28.74 -9.16 15.61
C LYS A 273 28.75 -9.78 14.21
N GLU A 274 29.46 -9.17 13.29
CA GLU A 274 29.67 -9.65 11.92
C GLU A 274 30.41 -11.00 11.85
N GLN A 275 31.12 -11.36 12.92
CA GLN A 275 31.84 -12.64 13.05
C GLN A 275 30.98 -13.73 13.70
N THR A 276 29.69 -13.50 13.90
CA THR A 276 28.77 -14.45 14.52
C THR A 276 27.67 -14.89 13.56
N ILE A 277 27.09 -16.07 13.81
CA ILE A 277 25.93 -16.63 13.11
C ILE A 277 24.73 -16.58 14.05
N LYS A 278 23.64 -15.97 13.61
CA LYS A 278 22.35 -15.95 14.29
C LYS A 278 21.46 -17.07 13.77
N ALA A 279 20.89 -17.84 14.68
CA ALA A 279 19.89 -18.85 14.37
C ALA A 279 18.47 -18.32 14.65
N LEU A 280 17.56 -18.54 13.71
CA LEU A 280 16.14 -18.25 13.82
C LEU A 280 15.35 -19.52 13.52
N LEU A 281 14.48 -19.91 14.44
CA LEU A 281 13.85 -21.22 14.45
C LEU A 281 12.35 -21.11 14.21
N PHE A 282 11.83 -21.91 13.29
CA PHE A 282 10.44 -21.85 12.86
C PHE A 282 9.82 -23.25 12.81
N GLU A 283 8.50 -23.30 13.00
CA GLU A 283 7.66 -24.45 12.67
C GLU A 283 6.78 -24.12 11.46
N THR A 284 6.58 -25.10 10.61
CA THR A 284 5.70 -25.02 9.43
C THR A 284 4.43 -25.82 9.67
N TYR A 285 3.33 -25.37 9.05
CA TYR A 285 1.99 -25.94 9.26
C TYR A 285 1.39 -26.45 7.96
N ASP A 286 0.67 -27.56 8.05
CA ASP A 286 -0.18 -28.07 6.97
C ASP A 286 -1.50 -27.23 6.85
N ALA A 287 -2.33 -27.57 5.86
CA ALA A 287 -3.61 -26.91 5.63
C ALA A 287 -4.61 -27.06 6.80
N ASP A 288 -4.44 -28.07 7.65
CA ASP A 288 -5.26 -28.35 8.83
C ASP A 288 -4.73 -27.65 10.10
N GLY A 289 -3.59 -26.96 10.00
CA GLY A 289 -2.94 -26.23 11.10
C GLY A 289 -2.11 -27.13 12.02
N ASN A 290 -1.74 -28.34 11.59
CA ASN A 290 -0.81 -29.19 12.33
C ASN A 290 0.63 -28.86 11.96
N VAL A 291 1.56 -29.02 12.90
CA VAL A 291 3.00 -28.86 12.61
C VAL A 291 3.44 -29.94 11.62
N GLU A 292 3.90 -29.49 10.45
CA GLU A 292 4.40 -30.36 9.37
C GLU A 292 5.91 -30.58 9.49
N GLY A 293 6.66 -29.57 9.93
CA GLY A 293 8.11 -29.66 10.04
C GLY A 293 8.74 -28.47 10.76
N TYR A 294 10.07 -28.50 10.83
CA TYR A 294 10.88 -27.45 11.44
C TYR A 294 11.86 -26.85 10.44
N VAL A 295 12.13 -25.56 10.59
CA VAL A 295 13.06 -24.79 9.77
C VAL A 295 14.02 -24.03 10.68
N ALA A 296 15.31 -24.11 10.36
CA ALA A 296 16.35 -23.32 11.00
C ALA A 296 16.98 -22.39 9.95
N ALA A 297 16.79 -21.09 10.09
CA ALA A 297 17.37 -20.07 9.23
C ALA A 297 18.61 -19.47 9.89
N PHE A 298 19.71 -19.40 9.15
CA PHE A 298 20.98 -18.85 9.62
C PHE A 298 21.37 -17.63 8.82
N ILE A 299 21.62 -16.54 9.54
CA ILE A 299 22.07 -15.25 8.98
C ILE A 299 23.28 -14.73 9.78
N ARG A 300 24.01 -13.75 9.26
CA ARG A 300 25.08 -13.07 10.00
C ARG A 300 24.50 -12.34 11.23
N GLY A 301 25.23 -12.35 12.35
CA GLY A 301 24.69 -11.92 13.64
C GLY A 301 24.21 -10.46 13.72
N ASP A 302 24.79 -9.55 12.95
CA ASP A 302 24.38 -8.13 12.86
C ASP A 302 23.17 -7.90 11.95
N ARG A 303 22.75 -8.92 11.18
CA ARG A 303 21.67 -8.83 10.19
C ARG A 303 20.30 -9.15 10.81
N GLU A 304 19.26 -8.75 10.09
CA GLU A 304 17.86 -9.10 10.36
C GLU A 304 17.31 -9.96 9.24
N LEU A 305 16.48 -10.94 9.62
CA LEU A 305 15.84 -11.84 8.69
C LEU A 305 14.67 -11.16 7.99
N ASN A 306 14.62 -11.28 6.67
CA ASN A 306 13.47 -10.93 5.86
C ASN A 306 12.54 -12.14 5.74
N MET A 307 11.38 -12.09 6.41
CA MET A 307 10.41 -13.18 6.43
C MET A 307 9.85 -13.50 5.05
N THR A 308 9.63 -12.49 4.21
CA THR A 308 9.13 -12.69 2.84
C THR A 308 10.12 -13.49 2.00
N LYS A 309 11.42 -13.19 2.09
CA LYS A 309 12.45 -13.96 1.41
C LYS A 309 12.49 -15.41 1.91
N LEU A 310 12.36 -15.64 3.21
CA LEU A 310 12.33 -16.99 3.79
C LEU A 310 11.12 -17.79 3.29
N VAL A 311 9.93 -17.20 3.33
CA VAL A 311 8.68 -17.81 2.85
C VAL A 311 8.77 -18.16 1.36
N ASN A 312 9.27 -17.23 0.54
CA ASN A 312 9.48 -17.44 -0.89
C ASN A 312 10.52 -18.56 -1.17
N ALA A 313 11.60 -18.61 -0.41
CA ALA A 313 12.61 -19.67 -0.52
C ALA A 313 12.06 -21.06 -0.17
N LEU A 314 11.14 -21.11 0.79
CA LEU A 314 10.47 -22.35 1.19
C LEU A 314 9.33 -22.75 0.23
N GLY A 315 8.81 -21.82 -0.56
CA GLY A 315 7.66 -22.05 -1.45
C GLY A 315 6.34 -22.27 -0.71
N ILE A 316 6.18 -21.66 0.47
CA ILE A 316 4.99 -21.78 1.34
C ILE A 316 4.30 -20.42 1.50
N HIS A 317 3.10 -20.40 2.09
CA HIS A 317 2.41 -19.18 2.45
C HIS A 317 2.89 -18.64 3.81
N GLU A 318 2.82 -17.32 4.00
CA GLU A 318 3.21 -16.66 5.25
C GLU A 318 2.43 -17.17 6.49
N TYR A 319 1.21 -17.64 6.30
CA TYR A 319 0.38 -18.24 7.37
C TYR A 319 0.79 -19.67 7.73
N ALA A 320 1.61 -20.32 6.90
CA ALA A 320 2.07 -21.68 7.12
C ALA A 320 3.40 -21.76 7.88
N ILE A 321 3.85 -20.64 8.48
CA ILE A 321 5.10 -20.59 9.25
C ILE A 321 4.94 -19.66 10.47
N ALA A 322 5.50 -20.06 11.61
CA ALA A 322 5.60 -19.23 12.81
C ALA A 322 6.90 -19.53 13.55
N PHE A 323 7.29 -18.64 14.48
CA PHE A 323 8.41 -18.96 15.38
C PHE A 323 8.10 -20.24 16.15
N ALA A 324 9.08 -21.16 16.20
CA ALA A 324 8.91 -22.46 16.80
C ALA A 324 8.71 -22.39 18.30
N ASP A 325 7.91 -23.32 18.83
CA ASP A 325 7.91 -23.65 20.26
C ASP A 325 9.26 -24.29 20.60
N GLU A 326 10.04 -23.60 21.43
CA GLU A 326 11.42 -23.99 21.75
C GLU A 326 11.54 -25.41 22.33
N GLU A 327 10.61 -25.80 23.20
CA GLU A 327 10.65 -27.14 23.84
C GLU A 327 10.39 -28.26 22.82
N LYS A 328 9.39 -28.07 21.96
CA LYS A 328 9.03 -29.04 20.92
C LYS A 328 10.13 -29.18 19.89
N MET A 329 10.64 -28.06 19.39
CA MET A 329 11.72 -28.06 18.41
C MET A 329 13.00 -28.63 18.99
N SER A 330 13.36 -28.32 20.23
CA SER A 330 14.52 -28.88 20.91
C SER A 330 14.47 -30.43 20.98
N ALA A 331 13.31 -30.96 21.33
CA ALA A 331 13.11 -32.39 21.40
C ALA A 331 13.22 -33.09 20.02
N ALA A 332 12.82 -32.41 18.94
CA ALA A 332 12.83 -32.94 17.59
C ALA A 332 14.18 -32.79 16.89
N THR A 333 14.88 -31.66 17.07
CA THR A 333 16.02 -31.26 16.22
C THR A 333 17.35 -31.16 16.95
N GLY A 334 17.36 -31.29 18.27
CA GLY A 334 18.56 -31.11 19.08
C GLY A 334 18.98 -29.63 19.24
N CYS A 335 18.14 -28.65 18.86
CA CYS A 335 18.43 -27.25 19.09
C CYS A 335 18.38 -26.92 20.60
N VAL A 336 19.08 -25.88 21.01
CA VAL A 336 19.08 -25.38 22.41
C VAL A 336 18.91 -23.86 22.37
N GLY A 337 17.85 -23.36 23.00
CA GLY A 337 17.51 -21.94 22.99
C GLY A 337 18.64 -21.04 23.45
N GLY A 338 19.00 -20.08 22.59
CA GLY A 338 20.14 -19.18 22.79
C GLY A 338 21.51 -19.78 22.49
N PHE A 339 21.60 -21.09 22.22
CA PHE A 339 22.85 -21.80 21.90
C PHE A 339 22.76 -22.62 20.61
N THR A 340 21.78 -22.36 19.77
CA THR A 340 21.59 -23.08 18.50
C THR A 340 22.55 -22.55 17.44
N GLY A 341 23.20 -23.47 16.74
CA GLY A 341 24.01 -23.20 15.56
C GLY A 341 23.76 -24.26 14.47
N PRO A 342 24.36 -24.10 13.28
CA PRO A 342 24.12 -25.01 12.16
C PRO A 342 24.80 -26.39 12.35
N VAL A 343 25.74 -26.49 13.25
CA VAL A 343 26.49 -27.74 13.51
C VAL A 343 25.77 -28.57 14.57
N GLY A 344 25.35 -29.79 14.22
CA GLY A 344 24.71 -30.72 15.15
C GLY A 344 23.18 -30.74 15.12
N LEU A 345 22.54 -29.92 14.28
CA LEU A 345 21.10 -30.00 14.04
C LEU A 345 20.74 -31.22 13.17
N HIS A 346 19.54 -31.74 13.41
CA HIS A 346 18.95 -32.83 12.63
C HIS A 346 17.43 -32.63 12.53
N ASP A 347 16.78 -33.37 11.63
CA ASP A 347 15.31 -33.39 11.44
C ASP A 347 14.66 -32.00 11.29
N CYS A 348 15.41 -31.06 10.72
CA CYS A 348 14.89 -29.75 10.33
C CYS A 348 15.49 -29.30 9.00
N LYS A 349 14.77 -28.46 8.27
CA LYS A 349 15.26 -27.85 7.02
C LYS A 349 16.19 -26.69 7.36
N VAL A 350 17.42 -26.74 6.85
CA VAL A 350 18.45 -25.72 7.12
C VAL A 350 18.51 -24.73 5.97
N ILE A 351 18.22 -23.47 6.24
CA ILE A 351 18.28 -22.39 5.27
C ILE A 351 19.42 -21.45 5.67
N VAL A 352 20.32 -21.18 4.72
CA VAL A 352 21.53 -20.38 4.98
C VAL A 352 21.53 -19.14 4.12
N ASP A 353 21.77 -17.99 4.74
CA ASP A 353 21.99 -16.76 4.00
C ASP A 353 23.24 -16.85 3.13
N SER A 354 23.12 -16.42 1.87
CA SER A 354 24.20 -16.51 0.86
C SER A 354 25.51 -15.87 1.30
N GLU A 355 25.45 -14.82 2.13
CA GLU A 355 26.63 -14.13 2.66
C GLU A 355 27.52 -15.03 3.52
N LEU A 356 26.91 -15.96 4.28
CA LEU A 356 27.66 -16.87 5.17
C LEU A 356 28.56 -17.84 4.40
N VAL A 357 28.27 -18.11 3.15
CA VAL A 357 29.08 -19.03 2.31
C VAL A 357 30.49 -18.46 2.06
N GLY A 358 30.59 -17.13 1.91
CA GLY A 358 31.85 -16.44 1.66
C GLY A 358 32.66 -16.11 2.91
N LEU A 359 32.04 -16.15 4.08
CA LEU A 359 32.69 -15.78 5.36
C LEU A 359 33.45 -16.96 5.98
N LYS A 360 34.44 -16.66 6.80
CA LYS A 360 35.30 -17.66 7.43
C LYS A 360 35.39 -17.50 8.93
N ASN A 361 35.60 -18.62 9.61
CA ASN A 361 35.94 -18.67 11.04
C ASN A 361 34.92 -17.98 11.95
N LEU A 362 33.62 -18.18 11.67
CA LEU A 362 32.54 -17.54 12.40
C LEU A 362 32.29 -18.24 13.76
N CYS A 363 31.59 -17.55 14.63
CA CYS A 363 31.09 -18.07 15.90
C CYS A 363 29.61 -18.44 15.78
N ALA A 364 29.21 -19.62 16.25
CA ALA A 364 27.82 -20.10 16.26
C ALA A 364 27.52 -20.90 17.51
N GLY A 365 26.25 -21.03 17.87
CA GLY A 365 25.84 -21.95 18.95
C GLY A 365 26.31 -23.39 18.71
N ALA A 366 26.55 -24.13 19.79
CA ALA A 366 27.04 -25.50 19.72
C ALA A 366 25.93 -26.57 19.94
N CYS A 367 24.66 -26.17 19.91
CA CYS A 367 23.49 -26.99 20.28
C CYS A 367 23.65 -27.63 21.69
N GLU A 368 24.35 -26.95 22.57
CA GLU A 368 24.61 -27.35 23.95
C GLU A 368 24.57 -26.12 24.85
N THR A 369 23.87 -26.23 25.98
CA THR A 369 23.76 -25.13 26.94
C THR A 369 25.14 -24.60 27.35
N ASP A 370 25.30 -23.27 27.37
CA ASP A 370 26.53 -22.58 27.75
C ASP A 370 27.76 -22.91 26.86
N HIS A 371 27.53 -23.32 25.60
CA HIS A 371 28.60 -23.58 24.64
C HIS A 371 28.36 -22.97 23.26
N HIS A 372 29.44 -22.48 22.68
CA HIS A 372 29.50 -22.04 21.27
C HIS A 372 30.65 -22.73 20.54
N PHE A 373 30.54 -22.83 19.23
CA PHE A 373 31.68 -23.14 18.35
C PHE A 373 32.29 -21.85 17.83
N ILE A 374 33.61 -21.78 17.81
CA ILE A 374 34.37 -20.78 17.03
C ILE A 374 35.03 -21.47 15.83
N ASN A 375 35.38 -20.65 14.83
CA ASN A 375 35.97 -21.12 13.56
C ASN A 375 35.02 -22.01 12.76
N VAL A 376 33.74 -21.75 12.81
CA VAL A 376 32.73 -22.43 12.01
C VAL A 376 32.83 -21.94 10.57
N ASN A 377 32.87 -22.91 9.62
CA ASN A 377 33.01 -22.61 8.19
C ASN A 377 31.98 -23.39 7.37
N TYR A 378 31.30 -22.70 6.46
CA TYR A 378 30.38 -23.30 5.50
C TYR A 378 31.14 -24.30 4.58
N GLY A 379 30.50 -25.41 4.22
CA GLY A 379 31.06 -26.45 3.35
C GLY A 379 32.08 -27.39 4.03
N ARG A 380 32.55 -27.07 5.26
CA ARG A 380 33.37 -27.95 6.09
C ARG A 380 32.61 -28.50 7.30
N ASP A 381 31.92 -27.61 8.01
CA ASP A 381 31.30 -27.93 9.31
C ASP A 381 29.77 -28.08 9.18
N TYR A 382 29.18 -27.41 8.21
CA TYR A 382 27.75 -27.48 7.91
C TYR A 382 27.46 -27.12 6.44
N GLU A 383 26.29 -27.53 5.97
CA GLU A 383 25.71 -27.16 4.68
C GLU A 383 24.24 -26.74 4.89
N GLY A 384 23.66 -25.99 3.95
CA GLY A 384 22.25 -25.66 3.93
C GLY A 384 21.49 -26.45 2.87
N ASP A 385 20.24 -26.83 3.17
CA ASP A 385 19.32 -27.39 2.17
C ASP A 385 18.98 -26.34 1.09
N ILE A 386 18.89 -25.07 1.51
CA ILE A 386 18.71 -23.92 0.63
C ILE A 386 19.72 -22.84 1.03
N VAL A 387 20.37 -22.25 0.03
CA VAL A 387 21.25 -21.10 0.19
C VAL A 387 20.70 -19.95 -0.65
N THR A 388 20.34 -18.84 -0.01
CA THR A 388 19.75 -17.69 -0.67
C THR A 388 19.93 -16.42 0.16
N ASP A 389 19.66 -15.24 -0.43
CA ASP A 389 19.62 -13.98 0.32
C ASP A 389 18.39 -13.97 1.25
N LEU A 390 18.64 -13.90 2.56
CA LEU A 390 17.60 -13.88 3.61
C LEU A 390 17.56 -12.57 4.38
N LYS A 391 18.53 -11.70 4.20
CA LYS A 391 18.70 -10.50 5.04
C LYS A 391 17.88 -9.32 4.57
N VAL A 392 17.51 -8.45 5.51
CA VAL A 392 16.94 -7.14 5.25
C VAL A 392 18.04 -6.20 4.77
N LEU A 393 17.80 -5.46 3.68
CA LEU A 393 18.67 -4.39 3.22
C LEU A 393 18.44 -3.15 4.11
N LYS A 394 19.45 -2.74 4.87
CA LYS A 394 19.37 -1.64 5.83
C LYS A 394 19.79 -0.31 5.20
N GLU A 395 19.31 0.80 5.78
CA GLU A 395 19.76 2.13 5.38
C GLU A 395 21.29 2.26 5.52
N GLY A 396 21.92 2.74 4.47
CA GLY A 396 23.37 2.85 4.38
C GLY A 396 24.10 1.63 3.82
N ASP A 397 23.42 0.48 3.69
CA ASP A 397 23.99 -0.70 3.02
C ASP A 397 24.32 -0.39 1.54
N ALA A 398 25.21 -1.18 0.96
CA ALA A 398 25.58 -1.04 -0.43
C ALA A 398 24.43 -1.42 -1.38
N CYS A 399 24.08 -0.51 -2.27
CA CYS A 399 23.09 -0.76 -3.32
C CYS A 399 23.49 -2.01 -4.15
N PRO A 400 22.62 -2.99 -4.34
CA PRO A 400 22.93 -4.17 -5.13
C PRO A 400 23.28 -3.87 -6.59
N VAL A 401 22.76 -2.76 -7.14
CA VAL A 401 22.97 -2.34 -8.54
C VAL A 401 24.28 -1.56 -8.70
N CYS A 402 24.46 -0.46 -7.97
CA CYS A 402 25.58 0.46 -8.21
C CYS A 402 26.61 0.52 -7.07
N GLY A 403 26.33 -0.09 -5.90
CA GLY A 403 27.22 -0.10 -4.74
C GLY A 403 27.20 1.17 -3.87
N ALA A 404 26.46 2.22 -4.25
CA ALA A 404 26.28 3.42 -3.42
C ALA A 404 25.39 3.11 -2.20
N PRO A 405 25.44 3.90 -1.11
CA PRO A 405 24.57 3.69 0.03
C PRO A 405 23.09 3.85 -0.34
N VAL A 406 22.25 2.92 0.09
CA VAL A 406 20.78 3.01 -0.06
C VAL A 406 20.16 3.89 1.02
N LYS A 407 18.98 4.42 0.72
CA LYS A 407 18.12 5.17 1.62
C LYS A 407 16.80 4.47 1.83
N HIS A 408 16.19 4.71 2.99
CA HIS A 408 14.85 4.25 3.30
C HIS A 408 13.86 5.41 3.32
N ALA A 409 12.61 5.12 2.99
CA ALA A 409 11.49 6.02 3.20
C ALA A 409 10.25 5.22 3.59
N ARG A 410 9.35 5.86 4.30
CA ARG A 410 8.02 5.30 4.59
C ARG A 410 6.98 5.87 3.66
N GLY A 411 5.96 5.08 3.41
CA GLY A 411 4.86 5.51 2.58
C GLY A 411 3.64 4.60 2.70
N VAL A 412 2.63 4.95 1.94
CA VAL A 412 1.36 4.22 1.83
C VAL A 412 1.23 3.69 0.42
N GLU A 413 1.10 2.39 0.26
CA GLU A 413 0.71 1.78 -1.01
C GLU A 413 -0.68 2.27 -1.42
N VAL A 414 -0.76 3.05 -2.50
CA VAL A 414 -2.03 3.56 -3.04
C VAL A 414 -2.51 2.79 -4.27
N GLY A 415 -1.64 2.02 -4.89
CA GLY A 415 -1.94 1.12 -5.99
C GLY A 415 -0.81 0.17 -6.28
N GLN A 416 -1.14 -0.95 -6.90
CA GLN A 416 -0.17 -1.97 -7.31
C GLN A 416 -0.58 -2.57 -8.66
N ILE A 417 0.41 -2.91 -9.46
CA ILE A 417 0.26 -3.51 -10.79
C ILE A 417 1.06 -4.81 -10.86
N PHE A 418 0.48 -5.84 -11.50
CA PHE A 418 1.04 -7.20 -11.51
C PHE A 418 1.06 -7.79 -12.91
N LYS A 419 2.13 -8.53 -13.24
CA LYS A 419 2.23 -9.44 -14.37
C LYS A 419 1.83 -10.84 -13.90
N LEU A 420 0.58 -11.24 -14.13
CA LEU A 420 0.03 -12.52 -13.65
C LEU A 420 0.47 -13.71 -14.53
N GLY A 421 0.76 -13.46 -15.80
CA GLY A 421 1.02 -14.52 -16.78
C GLY A 421 -0.22 -15.39 -17.03
N THR A 422 -0.06 -16.70 -16.92
CA THR A 422 -1.15 -17.68 -17.14
C THR A 422 -1.68 -18.27 -15.82
N LYS A 423 -1.31 -17.71 -14.68
CA LYS A 423 -1.65 -18.25 -13.34
C LYS A 423 -3.15 -18.52 -13.14
N TYR A 424 -4.02 -17.69 -13.71
CA TYR A 424 -5.49 -17.83 -13.62
C TYR A 424 -6.07 -18.48 -14.87
N SER A 425 -5.60 -18.11 -16.04
CA SER A 425 -6.12 -18.64 -17.31
C SER A 425 -5.88 -20.14 -17.46
N GLU A 426 -4.76 -20.67 -16.97
CA GLU A 426 -4.42 -22.08 -17.08
C GLU A 426 -5.37 -22.98 -16.24
N PRO A 427 -5.50 -22.83 -14.92
CA PRO A 427 -6.40 -23.67 -14.13
C PRO A 427 -7.87 -23.46 -14.46
N MET A 428 -8.28 -22.26 -14.84
CA MET A 428 -9.66 -21.95 -15.25
C MET A 428 -9.96 -22.28 -16.70
N GLY A 429 -8.98 -22.68 -17.50
CA GLY A 429 -9.14 -23.07 -18.91
C GLY A 429 -9.53 -21.89 -19.83
N ALA A 430 -9.06 -20.68 -19.52
CA ALA A 430 -9.30 -19.50 -20.37
C ALA A 430 -8.32 -19.46 -21.55
N THR A 431 -8.82 -19.86 -22.73
CA THR A 431 -8.05 -20.01 -23.97
C THR A 431 -8.70 -19.26 -25.12
N TYR A 432 -7.89 -18.97 -26.15
CA TYR A 432 -8.35 -18.42 -27.42
C TYR A 432 -7.75 -19.22 -28.60
N LYS A 433 -8.35 -19.15 -29.77
CA LYS A 433 -7.80 -19.73 -31.00
C LYS A 433 -6.83 -18.75 -31.66
N ASP A 434 -5.58 -19.20 -31.87
CA ASP A 434 -4.57 -18.44 -32.61
C ASP A 434 -4.86 -18.42 -34.12
N GLU A 435 -3.96 -17.85 -34.92
CA GLU A 435 -4.09 -17.76 -36.39
C GLU A 435 -4.11 -19.14 -37.06
N ASN A 436 -3.55 -20.15 -36.40
CA ASN A 436 -3.49 -21.54 -36.87
C ASN A 436 -4.60 -22.42 -36.29
N GLN A 437 -5.62 -21.81 -35.66
CA GLN A 437 -6.75 -22.49 -34.98
C GLN A 437 -6.31 -23.39 -33.80
N LYS A 438 -5.13 -23.14 -33.19
CA LYS A 438 -4.68 -23.83 -31.99
C LYS A 438 -5.13 -23.08 -30.77
N ASP A 439 -5.45 -23.83 -29.72
CA ASP A 439 -5.73 -23.26 -28.39
C ASP A 439 -4.46 -22.71 -27.76
N GLN A 440 -4.51 -21.47 -27.34
CA GLN A 440 -3.47 -20.75 -26.61
C GLN A 440 -4.04 -20.21 -25.31
N LEU A 441 -3.26 -20.22 -24.24
CA LEU A 441 -3.63 -19.60 -22.97
C LEU A 441 -3.61 -18.08 -23.10
N ILE A 442 -4.56 -17.42 -22.43
CA ILE A 442 -4.61 -15.96 -22.32
C ILE A 442 -3.61 -15.50 -21.27
N TRP A 443 -2.79 -14.51 -21.60
CA TRP A 443 -1.86 -13.87 -20.66
C TRP A 443 -2.55 -12.72 -19.96
N MET A 444 -2.34 -12.57 -18.66
CA MET A 444 -3.10 -11.64 -17.82
C MET A 444 -2.20 -10.70 -17.05
N GLY A 445 -2.67 -9.46 -16.87
CA GLY A 445 -2.20 -8.52 -15.88
C GLY A 445 -3.34 -8.12 -14.92
N CYS A 446 -2.99 -7.69 -13.71
CA CYS A 446 -3.91 -7.18 -12.70
C CYS A 446 -3.40 -5.84 -12.17
N TYR A 447 -4.29 -4.86 -12.02
CA TYR A 447 -3.90 -3.49 -11.71
C TYR A 447 -4.91 -2.86 -10.75
N GLY A 448 -4.53 -2.69 -9.47
CA GLY A 448 -5.40 -2.21 -8.39
C GLY A 448 -5.06 -0.80 -7.93
N ILE A 449 -6.07 0.05 -7.73
CA ILE A 449 -5.97 1.33 -7.02
C ILE A 449 -6.91 1.30 -5.83
N GLY A 450 -6.36 1.49 -4.62
CA GLY A 450 -7.17 1.68 -3.41
C GLY A 450 -7.75 3.09 -3.37
N VAL A 451 -8.96 3.29 -3.90
CA VAL A 451 -9.60 4.62 -3.96
C VAL A 451 -9.79 5.21 -2.57
N SER A 452 -10.29 4.40 -1.63
CA SER A 452 -10.44 4.78 -0.21
C SER A 452 -9.11 5.16 0.42
N ARG A 453 -8.06 4.38 0.14
CA ARG A 453 -6.71 4.62 0.64
C ARG A 453 -6.10 5.87 0.02
N THR A 454 -6.26 6.07 -1.30
CA THR A 454 -5.85 7.29 -2.01
C THR A 454 -6.51 8.54 -1.42
N PHE A 455 -7.83 8.50 -1.15
CA PHE A 455 -8.57 9.59 -0.52
C PHE A 455 -7.94 10.01 0.82
N GLN A 456 -7.55 9.07 1.64
CA GLN A 456 -6.90 9.35 2.92
C GLN A 456 -5.44 9.77 2.76
N ALA A 457 -4.66 9.08 1.91
CA ALA A 457 -3.24 9.34 1.69
C ALA A 457 -2.95 10.76 1.17
N ILE A 458 -3.85 11.34 0.38
CA ILE A 458 -3.74 12.73 -0.07
C ILE A 458 -3.57 13.69 1.11
N ILE A 459 -4.27 13.45 2.23
CA ILE A 459 -4.20 14.32 3.41
C ILE A 459 -2.88 14.15 4.17
N ASP A 460 -2.29 12.94 4.14
CA ASP A 460 -1.02 12.67 4.85
C ASP A 460 0.21 13.25 4.13
N MET A 461 0.04 13.83 2.93
CA MET A 461 1.12 14.58 2.30
C MET A 461 1.44 15.83 3.15
N PRO A 462 2.73 16.16 3.37
CA PRO A 462 3.13 17.27 4.25
C PRO A 462 2.51 18.62 3.88
N GLU A 463 2.26 18.87 2.58
CA GLU A 463 1.68 20.09 2.05
C GLU A 463 0.16 20.13 2.09
N ASN A 464 -0.52 19.03 2.38
CA ASN A 464 -1.97 18.88 2.26
C ASN A 464 -2.72 18.95 3.59
N HIS A 465 -2.04 19.30 4.68
CA HIS A 465 -2.66 19.62 5.97
C HIS A 465 -1.80 20.57 6.80
N ASP A 466 -2.43 21.19 7.79
CA ASP A 466 -1.80 21.97 8.85
C ASP A 466 -2.58 21.80 10.17
N ASP A 467 -2.17 22.50 11.22
CA ASP A 467 -2.84 22.47 12.54
C ASP A 467 -4.32 22.91 12.48
N ASN A 468 -4.74 23.65 11.46
CA ASN A 468 -6.08 24.15 11.30
C ASN A 468 -7.01 23.18 10.55
N GLY A 469 -6.45 22.30 9.71
CA GLY A 469 -7.26 21.37 8.93
C GLY A 469 -6.60 20.89 7.63
N ILE A 470 -7.43 20.41 6.73
CA ILE A 470 -7.02 19.86 5.44
C ILE A 470 -6.65 21.01 4.47
N ILE A 471 -5.77 20.72 3.52
CA ILE A 471 -5.44 21.59 2.38
C ILE A 471 -5.59 20.73 1.12
N TRP A 472 -6.81 20.71 0.55
CA TRP A 472 -7.08 19.86 -0.61
C TRP A 472 -6.41 20.39 -1.87
N PRO A 473 -5.76 19.51 -2.68
CA PRO A 473 -5.53 19.79 -4.09
C PRO A 473 -6.85 20.11 -4.79
N MET A 474 -6.86 21.12 -5.67
CA MET A 474 -8.09 21.61 -6.33
C MET A 474 -8.80 20.49 -7.10
N SER A 475 -8.06 19.56 -7.69
CA SER A 475 -8.58 18.46 -8.51
C SER A 475 -9.48 17.51 -7.75
N VAL A 476 -9.24 17.31 -6.46
CA VAL A 476 -9.96 16.35 -5.62
C VAL A 476 -10.78 17.03 -4.50
N ALA A 477 -10.65 18.35 -4.34
CA ALA A 477 -11.38 19.10 -3.34
C ALA A 477 -12.90 18.88 -3.46
N PRO A 478 -13.64 18.65 -2.35
CA PRO A 478 -15.09 18.39 -2.40
C PRO A 478 -15.87 19.56 -3.00
N TYR A 479 -15.36 20.78 -2.82
CA TYR A 479 -15.80 22.02 -3.46
C TYR A 479 -14.58 22.87 -3.78
N HIS A 480 -14.66 23.67 -4.85
CA HIS A 480 -13.56 24.54 -5.26
C HIS A 480 -13.45 25.79 -4.41
N ALA A 481 -14.60 26.36 -4.01
CA ALA A 481 -14.67 27.59 -3.24
C ALA A 481 -15.71 27.53 -2.11
N ILE A 482 -15.44 28.25 -1.03
CA ILE A 482 -16.40 28.53 0.04
C ILE A 482 -16.60 30.04 0.18
N ILE A 483 -17.87 30.46 0.24
CA ILE A 483 -18.25 31.86 0.52
C ILE A 483 -18.81 31.90 1.93
N THR A 484 -18.23 32.70 2.80
CA THR A 484 -18.66 32.86 4.19
C THR A 484 -19.37 34.19 4.41
N ILE A 485 -20.64 34.15 4.80
CA ILE A 485 -21.38 35.33 5.28
C ILE A 485 -21.03 35.54 6.75
N VAL A 486 -20.26 36.59 7.07
CA VAL A 486 -19.76 36.82 8.44
C VAL A 486 -20.92 37.02 9.43
N LYS A 487 -21.95 37.79 9.04
CA LYS A 487 -23.13 38.04 9.86
C LYS A 487 -24.41 37.80 9.05
N THR A 488 -25.01 36.64 9.30
CA THR A 488 -26.31 36.29 8.70
C THR A 488 -27.39 37.26 9.20
N GLY A 489 -28.24 37.76 8.28
CA GLY A 489 -29.23 38.80 8.52
C GLY A 489 -28.72 40.23 8.20
N ASP A 490 -27.47 40.37 7.78
CA ASP A 490 -26.95 41.63 7.24
C ASP A 490 -27.16 41.65 5.71
N ALA A 491 -28.05 42.57 5.26
CA ALA A 491 -28.49 42.59 3.88
C ALA A 491 -27.36 42.86 2.86
N ALA A 492 -26.33 43.64 3.23
CA ALA A 492 -25.21 43.93 2.35
C ALA A 492 -24.31 42.68 2.19
N MET A 493 -23.98 42.00 3.30
CA MET A 493 -23.16 40.79 3.28
C MET A 493 -23.88 39.66 2.54
N GLU A 494 -25.18 39.46 2.78
CA GLU A 494 -25.97 38.43 2.10
C GLU A 494 -26.06 38.70 0.59
N LYS A 495 -26.34 39.94 0.18
CA LYS A 495 -26.43 40.31 -1.23
C LYS A 495 -25.12 40.07 -1.98
N VAL A 496 -23.99 40.46 -1.41
CA VAL A 496 -22.66 40.26 -2.01
C VAL A 496 -22.33 38.78 -2.10
N ALA A 497 -22.60 38.03 -1.05
CA ALA A 497 -22.34 36.58 -1.03
C ALA A 497 -23.19 35.83 -2.05
N GLU A 498 -24.48 36.19 -2.20
CA GLU A 498 -25.37 35.59 -3.20
C GLU A 498 -24.94 35.93 -4.63
N ASP A 499 -24.57 37.16 -4.90
CA ASP A 499 -24.09 37.60 -6.23
C ASP A 499 -22.84 36.82 -6.65
N ILE A 500 -21.86 36.68 -5.76
CA ILE A 500 -20.65 35.85 -6.02
C ILE A 500 -21.03 34.39 -6.20
N TYR A 501 -21.91 33.86 -5.35
CA TYR A 501 -22.35 32.46 -5.40
C TYR A 501 -22.98 32.14 -6.76
N GLU A 502 -23.91 32.99 -7.24
CA GLU A 502 -24.55 32.79 -8.54
C GLU A 502 -23.56 32.90 -9.70
N LYS A 503 -22.69 33.92 -9.69
CA LYS A 503 -21.67 34.11 -10.74
C LYS A 503 -20.71 32.92 -10.85
N LEU A 504 -20.22 32.40 -9.72
CA LEU A 504 -19.30 31.25 -9.71
C LEU A 504 -20.02 29.99 -10.15
N GLN A 505 -21.25 29.72 -9.70
CA GLN A 505 -22.03 28.57 -10.15
C GLN A 505 -22.29 28.60 -11.67
N ASN A 506 -22.66 29.76 -12.20
CA ASN A 506 -22.89 29.94 -13.65
C ASN A 506 -21.61 29.72 -14.47
N ALA A 507 -20.44 29.93 -13.87
CA ALA A 507 -19.14 29.61 -14.47
C ALA A 507 -18.68 28.15 -14.27
N GLY A 508 -19.51 27.27 -13.70
CA GLY A 508 -19.20 25.88 -13.46
C GLY A 508 -18.27 25.61 -12.27
N VAL A 509 -18.07 26.60 -11.38
CA VAL A 509 -17.32 26.45 -10.15
C VAL A 509 -18.21 25.78 -9.09
N GLU A 510 -17.71 24.75 -8.43
CA GLU A 510 -18.40 24.10 -7.31
C GLU A 510 -18.22 24.92 -6.03
N VAL A 511 -19.31 25.53 -5.55
CA VAL A 511 -19.26 26.50 -4.46
C VAL A 511 -20.09 26.05 -3.27
N LEU A 512 -19.51 26.22 -2.07
CA LEU A 512 -20.22 26.23 -0.79
C LEU A 512 -20.58 27.64 -0.37
N LEU A 513 -21.79 27.86 0.15
CA LEU A 513 -22.20 29.11 0.80
C LEU A 513 -22.46 28.82 2.28
N ASP A 514 -21.66 29.42 3.17
CA ASP A 514 -21.90 29.35 4.62
C ASP A 514 -22.88 30.44 5.08
N ASP A 515 -24.14 30.09 4.96
CA ASP A 515 -25.31 30.86 5.36
C ASP A 515 -25.85 30.46 6.75
N ARG A 516 -25.10 29.69 7.53
CA ARG A 516 -25.51 29.26 8.88
C ARG A 516 -25.57 30.41 9.86
N LYS A 517 -26.48 30.34 10.84
CA LYS A 517 -26.60 31.30 11.97
C LYS A 517 -25.58 30.97 13.08
N GLU A 518 -24.29 30.89 12.70
CA GLU A 518 -23.17 30.60 13.59
C GLU A 518 -22.28 31.80 13.81
N ARG A 519 -21.46 31.77 14.88
CA ARG A 519 -20.46 32.81 15.16
C ARG A 519 -19.36 32.78 14.08
N PRO A 520 -18.85 33.98 13.65
CA PRO A 520 -17.82 34.03 12.60
C PRO A 520 -16.63 33.12 12.85
N GLY A 521 -16.12 33.07 14.09
CA GLY A 521 -15.00 32.21 14.45
C GLY A 521 -15.26 30.72 14.30
N VAL A 522 -16.53 30.27 14.42
CA VAL A 522 -16.91 28.86 14.14
C VAL A 522 -16.88 28.61 12.63
N LYS A 523 -17.47 29.51 11.84
CA LYS A 523 -17.48 29.41 10.37
C LYS A 523 -16.08 29.35 9.77
N PHE A 524 -15.15 30.19 10.24
CA PHE A 524 -13.77 30.21 9.75
C PHE A 524 -13.02 28.94 10.12
N LYS A 525 -13.17 28.47 11.37
CA LYS A 525 -12.54 27.22 11.80
C LYS A 525 -13.07 25.99 11.04
N ASP A 526 -14.36 25.97 10.77
CA ASP A 526 -14.96 24.91 9.96
C ASP A 526 -14.46 24.96 8.52
N ALA A 527 -14.34 26.17 7.94
CA ALA A 527 -13.83 26.35 6.57
C ALA A 527 -12.37 25.89 6.44
N ASP A 528 -11.50 26.25 7.39
CA ASP A 528 -10.10 25.79 7.43
C ASP A 528 -10.03 24.27 7.65
N LEU A 529 -10.84 23.72 8.56
CA LEU A 529 -10.90 22.28 8.84
C LEU A 529 -11.34 21.46 7.62
N MET A 530 -12.35 21.94 6.89
CA MET A 530 -12.84 21.31 5.65
C MET A 530 -11.84 21.40 4.49
N GLY A 531 -10.95 22.39 4.52
CA GLY A 531 -9.84 22.50 3.57
C GLY A 531 -10.23 22.96 2.17
N ILE A 532 -11.31 23.75 2.02
CA ILE A 532 -11.75 24.21 0.70
C ILE A 532 -10.71 25.18 0.09
N PRO A 533 -10.23 24.95 -1.15
CA PRO A 533 -9.08 25.68 -1.70
C PRO A 533 -9.20 27.20 -1.77
N VAL A 534 -10.38 27.72 -2.15
CA VAL A 534 -10.64 29.17 -2.24
C VAL A 534 -11.64 29.60 -1.18
N ALA A 535 -11.27 30.52 -0.32
CA ALA A 535 -12.15 31.14 0.69
C ALA A 535 -12.45 32.60 0.36
N ILE A 536 -13.73 32.92 0.23
CA ILE A 536 -14.23 34.30 0.00
C ILE A 536 -15.09 34.70 1.19
N THR A 537 -14.78 35.83 1.82
CA THR A 537 -15.48 36.28 3.02
C THR A 537 -16.25 37.56 2.74
N ALA A 538 -17.57 37.49 2.81
CA ALA A 538 -18.45 38.66 2.81
C ALA A 538 -18.54 39.25 4.23
N GLY A 539 -17.67 40.21 4.51
CA GLY A 539 -17.50 40.88 5.79
C GLY A 539 -17.91 42.38 5.75
N ARG A 540 -17.26 43.18 6.57
CA ARG A 540 -17.58 44.63 6.69
C ARG A 540 -17.44 45.40 5.36
N ALA A 541 -16.44 45.03 4.56
CA ALA A 541 -16.20 45.67 3.25
C ALA A 541 -17.29 45.37 2.20
N ALA A 542 -18.23 44.45 2.51
CA ALA A 542 -19.36 44.16 1.61
C ALA A 542 -20.25 45.38 1.33
N ALA A 543 -20.34 46.32 2.26
CA ALA A 543 -21.05 47.59 2.05
C ALA A 543 -20.43 48.42 0.92
N ASP A 544 -19.13 48.27 0.68
CA ASP A 544 -18.36 48.96 -0.38
C ASP A 544 -18.14 48.07 -1.63
N GLY A 545 -18.87 46.96 -1.73
CA GLY A 545 -18.75 46.00 -2.84
C GLY A 545 -17.45 45.21 -2.87
N LYS A 546 -16.80 45.04 -1.71
CA LYS A 546 -15.53 44.31 -1.59
C LYS A 546 -15.64 43.08 -0.68
N VAL A 547 -14.76 42.12 -0.90
CA VAL A 547 -14.66 40.88 -0.14
C VAL A 547 -13.21 40.56 0.21
N GLU A 548 -13.02 39.79 1.27
CA GLU A 548 -11.72 39.21 1.58
C GLU A 548 -11.57 37.88 0.81
N PHE A 549 -10.49 37.75 0.07
CA PHE A 549 -10.12 36.55 -0.71
C PHE A 549 -8.88 35.91 -0.10
N LYS A 550 -8.89 34.59 0.05
CA LYS A 550 -7.76 33.80 0.57
C LYS A 550 -7.70 32.44 -0.13
N LEU A 551 -6.50 31.96 -0.44
CA LEU A 551 -6.29 30.55 -0.75
C LEU A 551 -6.00 29.79 0.54
N ARG A 552 -6.56 28.58 0.69
CA ARG A 552 -6.37 27.75 1.88
C ARG A 552 -4.89 27.41 2.14
N ARG A 553 -4.13 27.22 1.07
CA ARG A 553 -2.68 26.92 1.12
C ARG A 553 -1.81 28.14 1.45
N ASP A 554 -2.35 29.37 1.34
CA ASP A 554 -1.59 30.59 1.54
C ASP A 554 -2.05 31.31 2.82
N ALA A 555 -1.14 31.97 3.52
CA ALA A 555 -1.47 32.79 4.68
C ALA A 555 -2.02 34.16 4.29
N GLU A 556 -1.77 34.62 3.06
CA GLU A 556 -2.08 35.97 2.58
C GLU A 556 -3.56 36.15 2.30
N LYS A 557 -4.12 37.26 2.80
CA LYS A 557 -5.47 37.69 2.52
C LYS A 557 -5.42 38.93 1.62
N GLN A 558 -6.34 39.00 0.68
CA GLN A 558 -6.47 40.13 -0.26
C GLN A 558 -7.88 40.70 -0.19
N GLU A 559 -7.99 42.04 -0.18
CA GLU A 559 -9.27 42.70 -0.35
C GLU A 559 -9.49 42.95 -1.84
N LEU A 560 -10.55 42.39 -2.40
CA LEU A 560 -10.87 42.43 -3.84
C LEU A 560 -12.29 42.93 -4.05
N THR A 561 -12.57 43.54 -5.20
CA THR A 561 -13.94 43.76 -5.66
C THR A 561 -14.62 42.40 -5.98
N ILE A 562 -15.94 42.40 -6.08
CA ILE A 562 -16.72 41.20 -6.44
C ILE A 562 -16.21 40.60 -7.77
N GLU A 563 -16.02 41.46 -8.77
CA GLU A 563 -15.61 41.09 -10.13
C GLU A 563 -14.20 40.49 -10.12
N GLU A 564 -13.26 41.07 -9.40
CA GLU A 564 -11.90 40.58 -9.26
C GLU A 564 -11.87 39.24 -8.52
N ALA A 565 -12.63 39.06 -7.44
CA ALA A 565 -12.71 37.81 -6.68
C ALA A 565 -13.30 36.69 -7.52
N VAL A 566 -14.37 36.97 -8.28
CA VAL A 566 -14.99 35.97 -9.18
C VAL A 566 -14.04 35.60 -10.30
N ALA A 567 -13.44 36.58 -11.00
CA ALA A 567 -12.52 36.32 -12.11
C ALA A 567 -11.31 35.49 -11.65
N LYS A 568 -10.70 35.88 -10.53
CA LYS A 568 -9.55 35.16 -9.95
C LYS A 568 -9.88 33.73 -9.53
N THR A 569 -11.07 33.52 -8.93
CA THR A 569 -11.52 32.16 -8.57
C THR A 569 -11.67 31.29 -9.82
N ILE A 570 -12.33 31.80 -10.86
CA ILE A 570 -12.53 31.05 -12.12
C ILE A 570 -11.19 30.72 -12.77
N GLU A 571 -10.26 31.67 -12.80
CA GLU A 571 -8.90 31.44 -13.35
C GLU A 571 -8.18 30.31 -12.63
N ILE A 572 -8.13 30.36 -11.29
CA ILE A 572 -7.44 29.35 -10.47
C ILE A 572 -8.11 27.98 -10.64
N VAL A 573 -9.44 27.92 -10.54
CA VAL A 573 -10.17 26.66 -10.70
C VAL A 573 -9.94 26.04 -12.08
N ASN A 574 -10.03 26.82 -13.16
CA ASN A 574 -9.81 26.30 -14.51
C ASN A 574 -8.38 25.81 -14.75
N ARG A 575 -7.40 26.41 -14.09
CA ARG A 575 -6.00 25.99 -14.17
C ARG A 575 -5.73 24.69 -13.41
N GLU A 576 -6.42 24.46 -12.27
CA GLU A 576 -6.01 23.44 -11.30
C GLU A 576 -7.03 22.29 -11.11
N LYS A 577 -8.28 22.44 -11.54
CA LYS A 577 -9.37 21.47 -11.26
C LYS A 577 -9.18 20.07 -11.85
N ASP A 578 -8.37 19.93 -12.90
CA ASP A 578 -8.10 18.62 -13.52
C ASP A 578 -6.79 17.97 -13.03
N GLY A 579 -6.04 18.66 -12.17
CA GLY A 579 -4.77 18.20 -11.62
C GLY A 579 -3.59 18.19 -12.60
N ARG A 580 -3.80 18.55 -13.88
CA ARG A 580 -2.75 18.49 -14.90
C ARG A 580 -1.63 19.50 -14.70
N HIS A 581 -1.86 20.55 -13.91
CA HIS A 581 -0.81 21.51 -13.57
C HIS A 581 0.34 20.89 -12.77
N PHE A 582 0.12 19.73 -12.12
CA PHE A 582 1.18 19.01 -11.42
C PHE A 582 2.23 18.39 -12.35
N PHE A 583 1.91 18.12 -13.63
CA PHE A 583 2.89 17.62 -14.60
C PHE A 583 3.97 18.65 -14.98
N ASN A 584 3.77 19.90 -14.61
CA ASN A 584 4.70 20.99 -14.91
C ASN A 584 5.53 21.44 -13.68
N LYS A 585 5.42 20.71 -12.58
CA LYS A 585 6.24 20.89 -11.38
C LYS A 585 7.42 19.92 -11.40
#